data_e46890b507ca4b72b4b635486599b81a
#
_entry.id   e46890b507ca4b72b4b635486599b81a
#
_cell.length_a   1.000
_cell.length_b   1.000
_cell.length_c   1.000
_cell.angle_alpha   90.00
_cell.angle_beta   90.00
_cell.angle_gamma   90.00
#
_symmetry.space_group_name_H-M   'P 1'
#
loop_
_entity.id
_entity.type
_entity.pdbx_description
1 polymer ?
#
loop_
_entity_poly.entity_id
_entity_poly.type
_entity_poly.pdbx_seq_one_letter_code
_entity_poly.pdbx_strand_id
1 'polypeptide(L)'
;DNDGIPSEITIHALNCMDVWHTIPAVSWPAAWWKADPYEVGSDESGLEYKKKRLMARVELATNAMFVWKNGPAAFVIRRLAQESLDAAMRTQADPDGVKWVDDPYHVVEVPEEDTSEEISLEARDGFLWETVSKQAENAGVILGAYIWWPGDKPVRCWSQATSSMSPRDVDITPSEGKSSRTLGYRTFEHAMIVLTAKEVA
;
A
#
# COMPACT_ATOMS: atom_id res chain seq x y z
N ASP A 1 38.50 29.69 -23.50
CA ASP A 1 38.55 28.24 -23.22
C ASP A 1 37.92 28.04 -21.87
N ASN A 2 36.76 27.43 -21.91
CA ASN A 2 36.03 27.09 -20.69
C ASN A 2 36.57 25.74 -20.23
N ASP A 3 37.31 25.71 -19.13
CA ASP A 3 37.98 24.50 -18.58
C ASP A 3 37.03 23.36 -18.21
N GLY A 4 35.86 23.29 -18.82
CA GLY A 4 34.85 22.25 -18.56
C GLY A 4 34.15 22.41 -17.21
N ILE A 5 34.46 23.46 -16.46
CA ILE A 5 33.78 23.75 -15.20
C ILE A 5 32.52 24.56 -15.52
N PRO A 6 31.33 24.07 -15.15
CA PRO A 6 30.09 24.80 -15.38
C PRO A 6 30.11 26.12 -14.60
N SER A 7 29.75 27.23 -15.26
CA SER A 7 29.65 28.55 -14.61
C SER A 7 28.41 28.65 -13.70
N GLU A 8 27.46 27.78 -13.84
CA GLU A 8 26.23 27.72 -13.06
C GLU A 8 25.80 26.27 -12.84
N ILE A 9 25.37 25.96 -11.65
CA ILE A 9 24.75 24.65 -11.29
C ILE A 9 23.40 24.95 -10.70
N THR A 10 22.33 24.47 -11.35
CA THR A 10 20.98 24.53 -10.82
C THR A 10 20.65 23.21 -10.12
N ILE A 11 20.28 23.29 -8.84
CA ILE A 11 19.88 22.13 -8.04
C ILE A 11 18.37 22.20 -7.82
N HIS A 12 17.67 21.16 -8.27
CA HIS A 12 16.27 20.95 -7.95
C HIS A 12 16.17 19.94 -6.81
N ALA A 13 15.63 20.38 -5.67
CA ALA A 13 15.41 19.52 -4.52
C ALA A 13 13.90 19.34 -4.30
N LEU A 14 13.47 18.09 -4.14
CA LEU A 14 12.12 17.72 -3.77
C LEU A 14 12.10 17.23 -2.33
N ASN A 15 11.02 17.52 -1.61
CA ASN A 15 10.82 16.98 -0.28
C ASN A 15 10.33 15.55 -0.39
N CYS A 16 10.92 14.60 0.34
CA CYS A 16 10.46 13.22 0.36
C CYS A 16 9.00 13.07 0.88
N MET A 17 8.48 14.05 1.62
CA MET A 17 7.06 14.13 1.99
C MET A 17 6.12 14.26 0.80
N ASP A 18 6.59 14.71 -0.36
CA ASP A 18 5.77 14.86 -1.56
C ASP A 18 5.19 13.51 -2.03
N VAL A 19 5.79 12.40 -1.63
CA VAL A 19 5.26 11.05 -1.89
C VAL A 19 3.84 10.89 -1.32
N TRP A 20 3.57 11.41 -0.12
CA TRP A 20 2.24 11.39 0.46
C TRP A 20 1.21 12.18 -0.36
N HIS A 21 1.65 13.21 -1.07
CA HIS A 21 0.81 14.09 -1.90
C HIS A 21 0.61 13.59 -3.33
N THR A 22 1.43 12.64 -3.78
CA THR A 22 1.43 12.19 -5.18
C THR A 22 0.89 10.78 -5.36
N ILE A 23 0.90 9.94 -4.32
CA ILE A 23 0.38 8.56 -4.41
C ILE A 23 -1.13 8.57 -4.19
N PRO A 24 -1.92 7.97 -5.12
CA PRO A 24 -3.35 7.82 -4.92
C PRO A 24 -3.68 6.89 -3.75
N ALA A 25 -4.63 7.29 -2.92
CA ALA A 25 -5.21 6.45 -1.88
C ALA A 25 -6.25 5.51 -2.50
N VAL A 26 -5.88 4.27 -2.75
CA VAL A 26 -6.73 3.35 -3.49
C VAL A 26 -7.97 2.96 -2.70
N SER A 27 -9.15 3.08 -3.31
CA SER A 27 -10.41 2.56 -2.79
C SER A 27 -10.51 1.04 -3.01
N TRP A 28 -9.79 0.53 -3.98
CA TRP A 28 -9.78 -0.88 -4.35
C TRP A 28 -8.50 -1.55 -3.84
N PRO A 29 -8.58 -2.47 -2.86
CA PRO A 29 -7.42 -3.21 -2.41
C PRO A 29 -6.80 -4.03 -3.55
N ALA A 30 -5.49 -3.98 -3.66
CA ALA A 30 -4.78 -4.74 -4.69
C ALA A 30 -5.06 -6.25 -4.64
N ALA A 31 -5.38 -6.80 -3.46
CA ALA A 31 -5.79 -8.20 -3.30
C ALA A 31 -7.06 -8.56 -4.08
N TRP A 32 -7.95 -7.60 -4.31
CA TRP A 32 -9.21 -7.84 -5.02
C TRP A 32 -9.03 -7.94 -6.53
N TRP A 33 -7.96 -7.44 -7.09
CA TRP A 33 -7.66 -7.58 -8.51
C TRP A 33 -7.46 -9.03 -8.93
N LYS A 34 -7.28 -9.93 -7.96
CA LYS A 34 -7.19 -11.39 -8.14
C LYS A 34 -8.48 -12.13 -7.76
N ALA A 35 -9.53 -11.41 -7.38
CA ALA A 35 -10.81 -12.05 -7.07
C ALA A 35 -11.39 -12.64 -8.35
N ASP A 36 -11.39 -13.96 -8.45
CA ASP A 36 -11.97 -14.66 -9.57
C ASP A 36 -13.50 -14.47 -9.57
N PRO A 37 -14.08 -14.03 -10.67
CA PRO A 37 -15.52 -14.01 -10.81
C PRO A 37 -16.05 -15.45 -10.76
N TYR A 38 -17.26 -15.62 -10.27
CA TYR A 38 -17.93 -16.91 -10.22
C TYR A 38 -19.09 -16.98 -11.23
N GLU A 39 -19.35 -18.16 -11.74
CA GLU A 39 -20.43 -18.39 -12.69
C GLU A 39 -21.75 -18.67 -11.98
N VAL A 40 -22.81 -18.01 -12.42
CA VAL A 40 -24.18 -18.22 -11.94
C VAL A 40 -25.05 -18.69 -13.10
N GLY A 41 -25.72 -19.80 -12.89
CA GLY A 41 -26.60 -20.41 -13.91
C GLY A 41 -28.06 -19.98 -13.81
N SER A 42 -28.49 -19.44 -12.65
CA SER A 42 -29.88 -19.03 -12.41
C SER A 42 -29.92 -17.75 -11.57
N ASP A 43 -31.06 -17.07 -11.59
CA ASP A 43 -31.34 -15.97 -10.65
C ASP A 43 -31.84 -16.47 -9.28
N GLU A 44 -32.10 -15.53 -8.37
CA GLU A 44 -32.61 -15.85 -7.01
C GLU A 44 -33.99 -16.50 -7.02
N SER A 45 -34.77 -16.34 -8.08
CA SER A 45 -36.06 -17.00 -8.26
C SER A 45 -35.97 -18.43 -8.78
N GLY A 46 -34.74 -18.88 -9.14
CA GLY A 46 -34.49 -20.18 -9.72
C GLY A 46 -34.67 -20.23 -11.24
N LEU A 47 -34.89 -19.10 -11.90
CA LEU A 47 -34.98 -19.03 -13.35
C LEU A 47 -33.60 -19.24 -13.98
N GLU A 48 -33.47 -20.29 -14.78
CA GLU A 48 -32.20 -20.60 -15.45
C GLU A 48 -31.86 -19.60 -16.57
N TYR A 49 -30.60 -19.19 -16.60
CA TYR A 49 -30.08 -18.36 -17.70
C TYR A 49 -29.77 -19.24 -18.91
N LYS A 50 -30.11 -18.76 -20.10
CA LYS A 50 -29.74 -19.44 -21.38
C LYS A 50 -28.21 -19.61 -21.52
N LYS A 51 -27.44 -18.77 -20.85
CA LYS A 51 -25.99 -18.83 -20.75
C LYS A 51 -25.61 -18.38 -19.36
N LYS A 52 -24.75 -19.14 -18.69
CA LYS A 52 -24.20 -18.75 -17.39
C LYS A 52 -23.63 -17.34 -17.41
N ARG A 53 -23.88 -16.59 -16.36
CA ARG A 53 -23.38 -15.22 -16.18
C ARG A 53 -22.18 -15.23 -15.26
N LEU A 54 -21.18 -14.42 -15.64
CA LEU A 54 -20.03 -14.15 -14.78
C LEU A 54 -20.42 -13.05 -13.80
N MET A 55 -20.31 -13.32 -12.51
CA MET A 55 -20.66 -12.40 -11.45
C MET A 55 -19.44 -12.07 -10.61
N ALA A 56 -19.29 -10.80 -10.23
CA ALA A 56 -18.33 -10.42 -9.22
C ALA A 56 -18.85 -10.80 -7.83
N ARG A 57 -17.97 -11.09 -6.88
CA ARG A 57 -18.37 -11.29 -5.47
C ARG A 57 -19.05 -10.04 -4.95
N VAL A 58 -20.02 -10.20 -4.05
CA VAL A 58 -20.76 -9.08 -3.46
C VAL A 58 -19.80 -8.12 -2.73
N GLU A 59 -18.81 -8.66 -2.02
CA GLU A 59 -17.79 -7.85 -1.34
C GLU A 59 -17.00 -6.98 -2.33
N LEU A 60 -16.68 -7.53 -3.51
CA LEU A 60 -16.02 -6.79 -4.57
C LEU A 60 -16.91 -5.65 -5.10
N ALA A 61 -18.20 -5.93 -5.29
CA ALA A 61 -19.14 -4.96 -5.81
C ALA A 61 -19.49 -3.87 -4.78
N THR A 62 -19.62 -4.24 -3.51
CA THR A 62 -20.00 -3.30 -2.43
C THR A 62 -18.82 -2.49 -1.89
N ASN A 63 -17.62 -3.08 -1.86
CA ASN A 63 -16.42 -2.44 -1.34
C ASN A 63 -15.55 -1.81 -2.42
N ALA A 64 -15.84 -2.03 -3.70
CA ALA A 64 -15.08 -1.46 -4.81
C ALA A 64 -15.07 0.09 -4.81
N MET A 65 -16.14 0.70 -4.32
CA MET A 65 -16.25 2.16 -4.24
C MET A 65 -15.72 2.70 -2.90
N PHE A 66 -15.67 1.88 -1.85
CA PHE A 66 -15.33 2.33 -0.49
C PHE A 66 -14.51 1.26 0.21
N VAL A 67 -13.28 1.60 0.52
CA VAL A 67 -12.44 0.75 1.35
C VAL A 67 -12.44 1.29 2.76
N TRP A 68 -13.17 0.62 3.63
CA TRP A 68 -13.15 0.89 5.06
C TRP A 68 -12.04 0.11 5.73
N LYS A 69 -11.20 0.82 6.45
CA LYS A 69 -10.15 0.24 7.27
C LYS A 69 -10.38 0.63 8.71
N ASN A 70 -10.44 -0.36 9.59
CA ASN A 70 -10.66 -0.17 11.02
C ASN A 70 -9.45 -0.68 11.79
N GLY A 71 -9.08 0.00 12.86
CA GLY A 71 -7.98 -0.38 13.75
C GLY A 71 -7.16 0.80 14.21
N PRO A 72 -6.00 0.56 14.84
CA PRO A 72 -5.07 1.61 15.26
C PRO A 72 -4.72 2.55 14.09
N ALA A 73 -4.81 3.85 14.32
CA ALA A 73 -4.71 4.87 13.28
C ALA A 73 -3.41 4.76 12.46
N ALA A 74 -2.28 4.65 13.15
CA ALA A 74 -1.01 4.56 12.48
C ALA A 74 -0.89 3.26 11.64
N PHE A 75 -1.41 2.14 12.12
CA PHE A 75 -1.46 0.89 11.37
C PHE A 75 -2.34 1.00 10.13
N VAL A 76 -3.55 1.53 10.28
CA VAL A 76 -4.51 1.69 9.18
C VAL A 76 -3.95 2.59 8.09
N ILE A 77 -3.30 3.71 8.46
CA ILE A 77 -2.65 4.63 7.53
C ILE A 77 -1.49 3.96 6.79
N ARG A 78 -0.62 3.25 7.50
CA ARG A 78 0.49 2.49 6.90
C ARG A 78 -0.02 1.42 5.93
N ARG A 79 -1.07 0.71 6.31
CA ARG A 79 -1.69 -0.30 5.46
C ARG A 79 -2.24 0.31 4.17
N LEU A 80 -2.95 1.45 4.25
CA LEU A 80 -3.42 2.15 3.07
C LEU A 80 -2.27 2.60 2.17
N ALA A 81 -1.20 3.18 2.75
CA ALA A 81 -0.03 3.57 2.00
C ALA A 81 0.63 2.37 1.27
N GLN A 82 0.78 1.24 1.95
CA GLN A 82 1.33 0.03 1.34
C GLN A 82 0.43 -0.50 0.22
N GLU A 83 -0.87 -0.56 0.41
CA GLU A 83 -1.81 -1.00 -0.64
C GLU A 83 -1.78 -0.07 -1.85
N SER A 84 -1.59 1.23 -1.62
CA SER A 84 -1.48 2.23 -2.70
C SER A 84 -0.19 2.07 -3.51
N LEU A 85 0.94 1.84 -2.85
CA LEU A 85 2.20 1.50 -3.53
C LEU A 85 2.06 0.21 -4.33
N ASP A 86 1.45 -0.82 -3.75
CA ASP A 86 1.21 -2.09 -4.43
C ASP A 86 0.34 -1.93 -5.68
N ALA A 87 -0.70 -1.12 -5.58
CA ALA A 87 -1.57 -0.84 -6.71
C ALA A 87 -0.83 -0.14 -7.85
N ALA A 88 -0.01 0.87 -7.53
CA ALA A 88 0.79 1.59 -8.50
C ALA A 88 1.79 0.67 -9.21
N MET A 89 2.51 -0.15 -8.46
CA MET A 89 3.52 -1.07 -9.02
C MET A 89 2.89 -2.17 -9.84
N ARG A 90 1.76 -2.72 -9.39
CA ARG A 90 1.06 -3.74 -10.14
C ARG A 90 0.64 -3.25 -11.53
N THR A 91 0.10 -2.05 -11.62
CA THR A 91 -0.34 -1.47 -12.90
C THR A 91 0.83 -1.31 -13.87
N GLN A 92 2.03 -1.01 -13.37
CA GLN A 92 3.22 -0.82 -14.20
C GLN A 92 3.90 -2.13 -14.57
N ALA A 93 4.07 -3.04 -13.61
CA ALA A 93 4.88 -4.24 -13.79
C ALA A 93 4.12 -5.40 -14.44
N ASP A 94 2.83 -5.46 -14.25
CA ASP A 94 1.99 -6.56 -14.74
C ASP A 94 0.54 -6.09 -14.94
N PRO A 95 0.22 -5.55 -16.13
CA PRO A 95 -1.15 -5.13 -16.45
C PRO A 95 -2.19 -6.24 -16.30
N ASP A 96 -1.79 -7.50 -16.53
CA ASP A 96 -2.67 -8.66 -16.38
C ASP A 96 -2.81 -9.08 -14.90
N GLY A 97 -2.01 -8.48 -14.03
CA GLY A 97 -2.13 -8.60 -12.60
C GLY A 97 -1.79 -9.98 -12.03
N VAL A 98 -0.93 -10.74 -12.68
CA VAL A 98 -0.51 -12.08 -12.27
C VAL A 98 0.65 -12.03 -11.27
N LYS A 99 1.54 -11.06 -11.41
CA LYS A 99 2.73 -10.92 -10.58
C LYS A 99 2.66 -9.68 -9.70
N TRP A 100 3.09 -9.82 -8.48
CA TRP A 100 3.29 -8.72 -7.55
C TRP A 100 4.76 -8.39 -7.48
N VAL A 101 5.09 -7.11 -7.49
CA VAL A 101 6.46 -6.62 -7.38
C VAL A 101 6.50 -5.61 -6.25
N ASP A 102 7.51 -5.66 -5.39
CA ASP A 102 7.74 -4.61 -4.41
C ASP A 102 8.11 -3.31 -5.12
N ASP A 103 7.70 -2.18 -4.55
CA ASP A 103 8.13 -0.87 -5.04
C ASP A 103 9.66 -0.76 -4.92
N PRO A 104 10.38 -0.43 -6.00
CA PRO A 104 11.84 -0.37 -5.98
C PRO A 104 12.41 0.86 -5.27
N TYR A 105 11.58 1.88 -4.99
CA TYR A 105 12.04 3.17 -4.46
C TYR A 105 11.35 3.60 -3.17
N HIS A 106 10.22 2.97 -2.83
CA HIS A 106 9.42 3.35 -1.68
C HIS A 106 9.13 2.14 -0.79
N VAL A 107 9.10 2.38 0.50
CA VAL A 107 8.75 1.37 1.50
C VAL A 107 8.01 2.02 2.67
N VAL A 108 7.13 1.27 3.29
CA VAL A 108 6.40 1.71 4.49
C VAL A 108 7.03 1.07 5.72
N GLU A 109 7.55 1.89 6.63
CA GLU A 109 8.08 1.42 7.91
C GLU A 109 6.94 1.00 8.84
N VAL A 110 7.11 -0.15 9.49
CA VAL A 110 6.16 -0.69 10.46
C VAL A 110 6.86 -0.83 11.81
N PRO A 111 6.55 -0.02 12.81
CA PRO A 111 7.12 -0.16 14.15
C PRO A 111 6.71 -1.49 14.80
N GLU A 112 7.39 -1.86 15.87
CA GLU A 112 7.07 -3.10 16.60
C GLU A 112 5.76 -2.98 17.38
N GLU A 113 5.48 -1.79 17.89
CA GLU A 113 4.28 -1.49 18.68
C GLU A 113 3.50 -0.36 18.00
N ASP A 114 2.19 -0.39 18.18
CA ASP A 114 1.25 0.63 17.73
C ASP A 114 0.16 0.76 18.80
N THR A 115 0.17 1.87 19.50
CA THR A 115 -0.77 2.20 20.57
C THR A 115 -1.70 3.34 20.18
N SER A 116 -1.68 3.77 18.91
CA SER A 116 -2.51 4.84 18.41
C SER A 116 -4.01 4.52 18.55
N GLU A 117 -4.83 5.56 18.68
CA GLU A 117 -6.28 5.43 18.80
C GLU A 117 -6.88 4.67 17.61
N GLU A 118 -7.95 3.93 17.87
CA GLU A 118 -8.69 3.26 16.80
C GLU A 118 -9.47 4.26 15.94
N ILE A 119 -9.33 4.12 14.64
CA ILE A 119 -10.07 4.90 13.66
C ILE A 119 -10.79 4.02 12.66
N SER A 120 -11.75 4.62 11.98
CA SER A 120 -12.35 4.07 10.77
C SER A 120 -11.98 5.00 9.61
N LEU A 121 -11.21 4.50 8.66
CA LEU A 121 -10.72 5.25 7.51
C LEU A 121 -11.39 4.77 6.23
N GLU A 122 -11.90 5.70 5.44
CA GLU A 122 -12.49 5.46 4.14
C GLU A 122 -11.58 6.05 3.03
N ALA A 123 -11.13 5.21 2.09
CA ALA A 123 -10.39 5.65 0.92
C ALA A 123 -11.33 5.84 -0.27
N ARG A 124 -11.22 6.99 -0.97
CA ARG A 124 -12.09 7.37 -2.10
C ARG A 124 -11.27 7.83 -3.32
N ASP A 125 -10.18 7.16 -3.60
CA ASP A 125 -9.31 7.44 -4.76
C ASP A 125 -8.75 8.88 -4.85
N GLY A 126 -8.71 9.60 -3.71
CA GLY A 126 -7.95 10.84 -3.57
C GLY A 126 -6.46 10.55 -3.37
N PHE A 127 -5.66 11.56 -3.11
CA PHE A 127 -4.27 11.35 -2.72
C PHE A 127 -4.15 10.89 -1.26
N LEU A 128 -3.06 10.19 -0.94
CA LEU A 128 -2.83 9.68 0.43
C LEU A 128 -2.92 10.79 1.46
N TRP A 129 -2.23 11.91 1.24
CA TRP A 129 -2.25 13.04 2.17
C TRP A 129 -3.65 13.55 2.45
N GLU A 130 -4.42 13.80 1.40
CA GLU A 130 -5.80 14.31 1.52
C GLU A 130 -6.71 13.34 2.27
N THR A 131 -6.47 12.04 2.09
CA THR A 131 -7.26 10.98 2.71
C THR A 131 -6.93 10.81 4.19
N VAL A 132 -5.66 10.91 4.58
CA VAL A 132 -5.23 10.47 5.92
C VAL A 132 -4.81 11.60 6.86
N SER A 133 -4.43 12.80 6.35
CA SER A 133 -3.81 13.85 7.18
C SER A 133 -4.66 14.29 8.36
N LYS A 134 -5.95 14.54 8.13
CA LYS A 134 -6.86 14.96 9.19
C LYS A 134 -7.13 13.85 10.21
N GLN A 135 -7.22 12.61 9.77
CA GLN A 135 -7.41 11.46 10.66
C GLN A 135 -6.15 11.20 11.48
N ALA A 136 -4.97 11.34 10.86
CA ALA A 136 -3.70 11.25 11.54
C ALA A 136 -3.57 12.31 12.63
N GLU A 137 -3.86 13.59 12.31
CA GLU A 137 -3.84 14.69 13.27
C GLU A 137 -4.78 14.43 14.46
N ASN A 138 -6.02 14.03 14.20
CA ASN A 138 -7.02 13.77 15.24
C ASN A 138 -6.60 12.61 16.16
N ALA A 139 -5.93 11.62 15.63
CA ALA A 139 -5.46 10.43 16.37
C ALA A 139 -4.04 10.58 16.94
N GLY A 140 -3.44 11.78 16.88
CA GLY A 140 -2.08 12.01 17.36
C GLY A 140 -1.00 11.24 16.59
N VAL A 141 -1.21 11.01 15.30
CA VAL A 141 -0.25 10.30 14.44
C VAL A 141 0.51 11.30 13.57
N ILE A 142 1.83 11.23 13.58
CA ILE A 142 2.71 12.02 12.72
C ILE A 142 3.00 11.21 11.45
N LEU A 143 2.69 11.83 10.30
CA LEU A 143 3.12 11.35 9.00
C LEU A 143 4.52 11.86 8.71
N GLY A 144 5.38 10.99 8.19
CA GLY A 144 6.75 11.35 7.86
C GLY A 144 7.25 10.62 6.63
N ALA A 145 8.38 11.10 6.12
CA ALA A 145 9.17 10.39 5.13
C ALA A 145 10.64 10.74 5.32
N TYR A 146 11.52 9.76 5.09
CA TYR A 146 12.97 9.97 5.10
C TYR A 146 13.63 9.12 4.03
N ILE A 147 14.87 9.47 3.69
CA ILE A 147 15.68 8.67 2.77
C ILE A 147 16.53 7.71 3.59
N TRP A 148 16.38 6.42 3.34
CA TRP A 148 17.26 5.38 3.82
C TRP A 148 18.41 5.17 2.82
N TRP A 149 19.64 5.05 3.32
CA TRP A 149 20.83 4.82 2.50
C TRP A 149 21.42 3.44 2.75
N PRO A 150 22.08 2.82 1.74
CA PRO A 150 22.86 1.60 1.95
C PRO A 150 23.87 1.76 3.09
N GLY A 151 23.74 0.89 4.10
CA GLY A 151 24.51 0.96 5.33
C GLY A 151 23.76 1.48 6.57
N ASP A 152 22.57 2.06 6.38
CA ASP A 152 21.70 2.40 7.49
C ASP A 152 21.12 1.14 8.17
N LYS A 153 20.54 1.34 9.34
CA LYS A 153 19.86 0.25 10.06
C LYS A 153 18.74 -0.34 9.22
N PRO A 154 18.53 -1.68 9.28
CA PRO A 154 17.44 -2.31 8.56
C PRO A 154 16.09 -1.70 8.90
N VAL A 155 15.23 -1.54 7.90
CA VAL A 155 13.86 -1.06 8.04
C VAL A 155 12.93 -2.24 8.24
N ARG A 156 12.09 -2.22 9.28
CA ARG A 156 11.02 -3.19 9.45
C ARG A 156 9.85 -2.79 8.56
N CYS A 157 9.57 -3.59 7.55
CA CYS A 157 8.58 -3.27 6.52
C CYS A 157 7.93 -4.53 5.95
N TRP A 158 6.85 -4.34 5.21
CA TRP A 158 6.22 -5.41 4.45
C TRP A 158 6.97 -5.68 3.15
N SER A 159 7.06 -6.96 2.80
CA SER A 159 7.57 -7.40 1.51
C SER A 159 6.74 -8.53 0.96
N GLN A 160 6.90 -8.83 -0.32
CA GLN A 160 6.32 -10.04 -0.87
C GLN A 160 6.93 -11.29 -0.21
N ALA A 161 6.09 -12.28 0.06
CA ALA A 161 6.56 -13.57 0.55
C ALA A 161 7.42 -14.23 -0.52
N THR A 162 8.68 -14.43 -0.22
CA THR A 162 9.54 -15.32 -0.99
C THR A 162 9.53 -16.69 -0.31
N SER A 163 9.67 -17.76 -1.09
CA SER A 163 9.64 -19.16 -0.61
C SER A 163 10.69 -19.51 0.45
N SER A 164 11.58 -18.57 0.78
CA SER A 164 12.67 -18.74 1.76
C SER A 164 12.41 -18.09 3.13
N MET A 165 11.25 -17.46 3.35
CA MET A 165 11.01 -16.73 4.59
C MET A 165 10.42 -17.62 5.70
N SER A 166 10.82 -17.32 6.93
CA SER A 166 10.44 -18.07 8.14
C SER A 166 8.96 -17.95 8.49
N PRO A 167 8.30 -18.99 9.04
CA PRO A 167 6.89 -18.97 9.44
C PRO A 167 6.52 -17.99 10.57
N ARG A 168 7.47 -17.20 11.08
CA ARG A 168 7.26 -16.22 12.16
C ARG A 168 6.86 -14.84 11.64
N ASP A 169 6.90 -14.64 10.34
CA ASP A 169 6.51 -13.38 9.72
C ASP A 169 4.98 -13.34 9.66
N VAL A 170 4.39 -12.34 10.27
CA VAL A 170 2.94 -12.18 10.36
C VAL A 170 2.40 -11.82 8.97
N ASP A 171 1.54 -12.68 8.44
CA ASP A 171 0.79 -12.37 7.23
C ASP A 171 -0.25 -11.29 7.54
N ILE A 172 -0.16 -10.17 6.83
CA ILE A 172 -0.99 -8.99 7.06
C ILE A 172 -2.08 -8.85 6.00
N THR A 173 -2.21 -9.81 5.12
CA THR A 173 -3.28 -9.77 4.14
C THR A 173 -4.64 -10.09 4.78
N PRO A 174 -5.70 -9.38 4.35
CA PRO A 174 -7.05 -9.85 4.64
C PRO A 174 -7.22 -11.25 4.06
N SER A 175 -7.84 -12.10 4.79
CA SER A 175 -7.93 -13.55 4.73
C SER A 175 -8.31 -14.22 3.41
N GLU A 176 -8.41 -13.54 2.28
CA GLU A 176 -8.94 -14.15 1.05
C GLU A 176 -8.19 -13.85 -0.26
N GLY A 177 -7.11 -13.09 -0.22
CA GLY A 177 -6.29 -12.86 -1.43
C GLY A 177 -4.96 -13.59 -1.36
N LYS A 178 -4.63 -14.39 -2.34
CA LYS A 178 -3.41 -15.22 -2.45
C LYS A 178 -2.06 -14.45 -2.55
N SER A 179 -1.99 -13.18 -2.22
CA SER A 179 -0.75 -12.44 -2.09
C SER A 179 -0.43 -12.20 -0.62
N SER A 180 0.30 -13.09 0.00
CA SER A 180 0.82 -12.89 1.34
C SER A 180 1.98 -11.90 1.30
N ARG A 181 1.93 -10.88 2.15
CA ARG A 181 3.08 -10.05 2.49
C ARG A 181 3.62 -10.49 3.83
N THR A 182 4.93 -10.54 3.92
CA THR A 182 5.62 -10.83 5.18
C THR A 182 6.15 -9.54 5.78
N LEU A 183 6.14 -9.47 7.11
CA LEU A 183 6.70 -8.38 7.87
C LEU A 183 8.07 -8.80 8.39
N GLY A 184 9.10 -8.01 8.10
CA GLY A 184 10.45 -8.31 8.54
C GLY A 184 11.40 -7.13 8.38
N TYR A 185 12.63 -7.29 8.89
CA TYR A 185 13.69 -6.30 8.74
C TYR A 185 14.41 -6.48 7.40
N ARG A 186 14.57 -5.38 6.65
CA ARG A 186 15.21 -5.37 5.33
C ARG A 186 16.24 -4.26 5.19
N THR A 187 17.25 -4.55 4.40
CA THR A 187 18.19 -3.59 3.82
C THR A 187 18.01 -3.57 2.31
N PHE A 188 18.43 -2.50 1.67
CA PHE A 188 18.26 -2.32 0.24
C PHE A 188 19.62 -2.03 -0.41
N GLU A 189 19.73 -2.28 -1.71
CA GLU A 189 20.97 -2.07 -2.48
C GLU A 189 21.17 -0.59 -2.88
N HIS A 190 20.09 0.20 -2.84
CA HIS A 190 20.10 1.61 -3.22
C HIS A 190 19.23 2.43 -2.23
N ALA A 191 19.29 3.75 -2.38
CA ALA A 191 18.50 4.64 -1.54
C ALA A 191 17.00 4.40 -1.71
N MET A 192 16.28 4.40 -0.58
CA MET A 192 14.82 4.20 -0.52
C MET A 192 14.16 5.37 0.19
N ILE A 193 12.99 5.78 -0.28
CA ILE A 193 12.11 6.67 0.47
C ILE A 193 11.27 5.82 1.41
N VAL A 194 11.43 6.07 2.70
CA VAL A 194 10.71 5.34 3.76
C VAL A 194 9.56 6.20 4.26
N LEU A 195 8.34 5.74 4.05
CA LEU A 195 7.13 6.37 4.57
C LEU A 195 6.90 5.93 6.01
N THR A 196 6.53 6.86 6.87
CA THR A 196 6.26 6.58 8.28
C THR A 196 4.92 7.18 8.72
N ALA A 197 4.22 6.45 9.58
CA ALA A 197 3.11 6.97 10.35
C ALA A 197 3.29 6.45 11.79
N LYS A 198 3.55 7.35 12.74
CA LYS A 198 3.91 7.02 14.12
C LYS A 198 3.10 7.88 15.08
N GLU A 199 2.70 7.30 16.19
CA GLU A 199 2.09 8.03 17.30
C GLU A 199 3.06 9.07 17.87
N VAL A 200 2.52 10.19 18.30
CA VAL A 200 3.26 11.20 19.07
C VAL A 200 3.49 10.63 20.47
N ALA A 201 4.74 10.43 20.84
CA ALA A 201 5.11 10.01 22.17
C ALA A 201 4.89 11.10 23.23
#